data_118bc56bad7b20c380c1ee7c990c37e0
#
_entry.id   118bc56bad7b20c380c1ee7c990c37e0
#
_cell.length_a   1.000
_cell.length_b   1.000
_cell.length_c   1.000
_cell.angle_alpha   90.00
_cell.angle_beta   90.00
_cell.angle_gamma   90.00
#
_symmetry.space_group_name_H-M   'P 1'
#
loop_
_entity.id
_entity.type
_entity.pdbx_description
1 polymer ?
#
loop_
_entity_poly.entity_id
_entity_poly.type
_entity_poly.pdbx_seq_one_letter_code
_entity_poly.pdbx_strand_id
1 'polypeptide(L)'
;MEATSTRTPQEVFQHHAEVLVAGDIDGIVSDYADDAIFITPSGILRGKDGVRKAFEGLLGDLPNADWEVPTTLFEDDVLLIEWKATAAKTKAEDGIDTFVFRDGLIRVQTVRYTLTPVD
;
A
#
# COMPACT_ATOMS: atom_id res chain seq x y z
N MET A 1 -15.32 -20.50 -18.80
CA MET A 1 -15.03 -20.12 -18.23
C MET A 1 -15.02 -19.74 -17.30
N GLU A 2 -14.54 -19.78 -16.94
CA GLU A 2 -14.45 -19.35 -16.11
C GLU A 2 -14.20 -18.50 -15.62
N ALA A 3 -14.79 -18.59 -15.71
CA ALA A 3 -14.26 -17.34 -15.38
C ALA A 3 -13.79 -17.30 -13.98
N THR A 4 -12.61 -17.08 -13.91
CA THR A 4 -12.04 -16.73 -12.65
C THR A 4 -12.65 -15.44 -12.23
N SER A 5 -13.30 -15.44 -11.14
CA SER A 5 -13.80 -14.20 -10.57
C SER A 5 -12.62 -13.33 -10.20
N THR A 6 -12.56 -12.18 -10.83
CA THR A 6 -11.60 -11.15 -10.47
C THR A 6 -11.96 -10.65 -9.07
N ARG A 7 -10.96 -10.48 -8.22
CA ARG A 7 -11.18 -9.92 -6.89
C ARG A 7 -11.73 -8.50 -7.00
N THR A 8 -12.58 -8.12 -6.06
CA THR A 8 -13.05 -6.74 -5.95
C THR A 8 -11.94 -5.86 -5.37
N PRO A 9 -12.02 -4.53 -5.56
CA PRO A 9 -11.07 -3.62 -4.89
C PRO A 9 -11.01 -3.84 -3.39
N GLN A 10 -12.14 -4.10 -2.74
CA GLN A 10 -12.21 -4.36 -1.31
C GLN A 10 -11.42 -5.61 -0.93
N GLU A 11 -11.54 -6.66 -1.74
CA GLU A 11 -10.81 -7.90 -1.49
C GLU A 11 -9.30 -7.71 -1.67
N VAL A 12 -8.90 -6.98 -2.71
CA VAL A 12 -7.48 -6.68 -2.94
C VAL A 12 -6.91 -5.89 -1.78
N PHE A 13 -7.62 -4.86 -1.34
CA PHE A 13 -7.13 -4.02 -0.25
C PHE A 13 -7.07 -4.81 1.07
N GLN A 14 -8.05 -5.67 1.33
CA GLN A 14 -8.02 -6.51 2.54
C GLN A 14 -6.78 -7.38 2.56
N HIS A 15 -6.47 -8.05 1.46
CA HIS A 15 -5.26 -8.87 1.36
C HIS A 15 -3.99 -8.00 1.51
N HIS A 16 -3.96 -6.84 0.85
CA HIS A 16 -2.85 -5.91 0.94
C HIS A 16 -2.57 -5.52 2.39
N ALA A 17 -3.61 -5.19 3.15
CA ALA A 17 -3.45 -4.83 4.55
C ALA A 17 -2.90 -5.99 5.38
N GLU A 18 -3.38 -7.20 5.14
CA GLU A 18 -2.92 -8.39 5.87
C GLU A 18 -1.44 -8.66 5.63
N VAL A 19 -1.00 -8.64 4.38
CA VAL A 19 0.40 -8.93 4.06
C VAL A 19 1.33 -7.79 4.47
N LEU A 20 0.82 -6.56 4.46
CA LEU A 20 1.59 -5.41 4.95
C LEU A 20 1.90 -5.55 6.44
N VAL A 21 0.88 -5.86 7.25
CA VAL A 21 1.04 -6.05 8.69
C VAL A 21 1.98 -7.22 8.97
N ALA A 22 1.92 -8.27 8.15
CA ALA A 22 2.79 -9.43 8.30
C ALA A 22 4.23 -9.17 7.82
N GLY A 23 4.47 -8.06 7.13
CA GLY A 23 5.79 -7.78 6.56
C GLY A 23 6.14 -8.68 5.39
N ASP A 24 5.14 -9.21 4.70
CA ASP A 24 5.30 -10.17 3.61
C ASP A 24 5.44 -9.41 2.28
N ILE A 25 6.67 -9.08 1.91
CA ILE A 25 6.94 -8.31 0.69
C ILE A 25 6.43 -9.02 -0.57
N ASP A 26 6.66 -10.32 -0.67
CA ASP A 26 6.18 -11.08 -1.83
C ASP A 26 4.65 -11.04 -1.93
N GLY A 27 3.97 -11.16 -0.78
CA GLY A 27 2.53 -11.04 -0.72
C GLY A 27 2.03 -9.66 -1.15
N ILE A 28 2.73 -8.61 -0.71
CA ILE A 28 2.40 -7.24 -1.11
C ILE A 28 2.52 -7.10 -2.62
N VAL A 29 3.66 -7.49 -3.18
CA VAL A 29 3.93 -7.34 -4.61
C VAL A 29 2.93 -8.12 -5.46
N SER A 30 2.44 -9.26 -4.95
CA SER A 30 1.47 -10.09 -5.67
C SER A 30 0.15 -9.37 -5.95
N ASP A 31 -0.17 -8.32 -5.22
CA ASP A 31 -1.42 -7.57 -5.39
C ASP A 31 -1.32 -6.49 -6.47
N TYR A 32 -0.14 -6.29 -7.08
CA TYR A 32 0.08 -5.22 -8.03
C TYR A 32 0.15 -5.74 -9.46
N ALA A 33 -0.32 -4.90 -10.39
CA ALA A 33 -0.23 -5.20 -11.82
C ALA A 33 1.24 -5.14 -12.26
N ASP A 34 1.56 -5.88 -13.33
CA ASP A 34 2.92 -5.87 -13.89
C ASP A 34 3.35 -4.47 -14.33
N ASP A 35 2.39 -3.65 -14.75
CA ASP A 35 2.64 -2.28 -15.21
C ASP A 35 2.22 -1.24 -14.14
N ALA A 36 2.26 -1.62 -12.87
CA ALA A 36 1.86 -0.72 -11.80
C ALA A 36 2.70 0.55 -11.75
N ILE A 37 2.08 1.63 -11.32
CA ILE A 37 2.72 2.93 -11.13
C ILE A 37 2.57 3.31 -9.67
N PHE A 38 3.70 3.61 -9.03
CA PHE A 38 3.74 3.98 -7.62
C PHE A 38 4.35 5.37 -7.51
N ILE A 39 3.55 6.35 -7.11
CA ILE A 39 3.95 7.76 -7.12
C ILE A 39 4.16 8.25 -5.70
N THR A 40 5.33 8.82 -5.43
CA THR A 40 5.67 9.41 -4.14
C THR A 40 6.15 10.84 -4.36
N PRO A 41 6.23 11.66 -3.31
CA PRO A 41 6.83 12.99 -3.46
C PRO A 41 8.27 12.98 -3.96
N SER A 42 8.97 11.84 -3.79
CA SER A 42 10.36 11.70 -4.24
C SER A 42 10.50 11.24 -5.69
N GLY A 43 9.41 10.78 -6.31
CA GLY A 43 9.46 10.33 -7.69
C GLY A 43 8.50 9.18 -7.96
N ILE A 44 8.65 8.60 -9.15
CA ILE A 44 7.78 7.55 -9.64
C ILE A 44 8.55 6.24 -9.73
N LEU A 45 7.98 5.19 -9.14
CA LEU A 45 8.49 3.83 -9.24
C LEU A 45 7.53 3.01 -10.12
N ARG A 46 8.06 2.11 -10.93
CA ARG A 46 7.25 1.40 -11.91
C ARG A 46 7.42 -0.10 -11.79
N GLY A 47 6.32 -0.83 -12.05
CA GLY A 47 6.30 -2.27 -12.10
C GLY A 47 6.44 -2.91 -10.74
N LYS A 48 6.47 -4.23 -10.72
CA LYS A 48 6.58 -4.97 -9.46
C LYS A 48 7.91 -4.74 -8.75
N ASP A 49 8.99 -4.54 -9.50
CA ASP A 49 10.29 -4.22 -8.90
C ASP A 49 10.26 -2.87 -8.19
N GLY A 50 9.60 -1.88 -8.80
CA GLY A 50 9.44 -0.58 -8.17
C GLY A 50 8.61 -0.65 -6.90
N VAL A 51 7.52 -1.41 -6.95
CA VAL A 51 6.65 -1.63 -5.79
C VAL A 51 7.45 -2.31 -4.66
N ARG A 52 8.22 -3.33 -4.99
CA ARG A 52 9.04 -4.03 -3.98
C ARG A 52 9.99 -3.06 -3.31
N LYS A 53 10.67 -2.24 -4.09
CA LYS A 53 11.61 -1.25 -3.54
C LYS A 53 10.90 -0.27 -2.61
N ALA A 54 9.70 0.19 -2.99
CA ALA A 54 8.93 1.13 -2.18
C ALA A 54 8.58 0.54 -0.81
N PHE A 55 8.13 -0.72 -0.79
CA PHE A 55 7.72 -1.34 0.47
C PHE A 55 8.90 -1.82 1.31
N GLU A 56 10.00 -2.20 0.67
CA GLU A 56 11.24 -2.45 1.44
C GLU A 56 11.66 -1.19 2.19
N GLY A 57 11.55 -0.03 1.54
CA GLY A 57 11.84 1.24 2.18
C GLY A 57 10.88 1.55 3.32
N LEU A 58 9.58 1.42 3.06
CA LEU A 58 8.55 1.73 4.06
C LEU A 58 8.69 0.84 5.30
N LEU A 59 8.81 -0.47 5.09
CA LEU A 59 8.92 -1.42 6.21
C LEU A 59 10.26 -1.30 6.92
N GLY A 60 11.30 -0.84 6.21
CA GLY A 60 12.58 -0.54 6.83
C GLY A 60 12.52 0.69 7.72
N ASP A 61 11.74 1.69 7.31
CA ASP A 61 11.55 2.92 8.08
C ASP A 61 10.61 2.73 9.28
N LEU A 62 9.65 1.82 9.15
CA LEU A 62 8.63 1.55 10.17
C LEU A 62 8.58 0.06 10.49
N PRO A 63 9.69 -0.49 11.05
CA PRO A 63 9.77 -1.93 11.31
C PRO A 63 8.84 -2.34 12.44
N ASN A 64 8.09 -3.41 12.21
CA ASN A 64 7.16 -3.98 13.20
C ASN A 64 6.17 -2.95 13.74
N ALA A 65 5.75 -2.01 12.89
CA ALA A 65 4.89 -0.92 13.30
C ALA A 65 3.48 -1.40 13.66
N ASP A 66 2.83 -0.62 14.52
CA ASP A 66 1.38 -0.71 14.70
C ASP A 66 0.74 0.18 13.66
N TRP A 67 -0.20 -0.38 12.90
CA TRP A 67 -0.84 0.31 11.78
C TRP A 67 -2.29 0.61 12.11
N GLU A 68 -2.74 1.82 11.76
CA GLU A 68 -4.14 2.24 11.89
C GLU A 68 -4.57 2.86 10.59
N VAL A 69 -5.81 2.61 10.18
CA VAL A 69 -6.39 3.19 8.96
C VAL A 69 -7.71 3.87 9.35
N PRO A 70 -7.64 5.10 9.88
CA PRO A 70 -8.86 5.78 10.34
C PRO A 70 -9.83 6.17 9.23
N THR A 71 -9.36 6.25 7.99
CA THR A 71 -10.21 6.62 6.86
C THR A 71 -10.04 5.63 5.72
N THR A 72 -11.15 5.08 5.22
CA THR A 72 -11.18 4.17 4.07
C THR A 72 -12.39 4.53 3.23
N LEU A 73 -12.17 5.09 2.04
CA LEU A 73 -13.26 5.54 1.17
C LEU A 73 -13.09 4.94 -0.21
N PHE A 74 -14.02 4.08 -0.59
CA PHE A 74 -14.06 3.44 -1.91
C PHE A 74 -15.08 4.13 -2.80
N GLU A 75 -14.70 4.34 -4.06
CA GLU A 75 -15.62 4.75 -5.12
C GLU A 75 -15.21 4.00 -6.37
N ASP A 76 -16.03 3.03 -6.77
CA ASP A 76 -15.74 2.15 -7.91
C ASP A 76 -14.33 1.55 -7.78
N ASP A 77 -13.43 1.87 -8.69
CA ASP A 77 -12.08 1.33 -8.72
C ASP A 77 -11.06 2.19 -7.99
N VAL A 78 -11.52 3.19 -7.22
CA VAL A 78 -10.64 4.13 -6.53
C VAL A 78 -10.83 4.01 -5.03
N LEU A 79 -9.71 4.04 -4.31
CA LEU A 79 -9.70 4.00 -2.86
C LEU A 79 -8.82 5.12 -2.32
N LEU A 80 -9.35 5.87 -1.36
CA LEU A 80 -8.54 6.80 -0.58
C LEU A 80 -8.44 6.26 0.84
N ILE A 81 -7.23 6.20 1.39
CA ILE A 81 -7.04 5.90 2.81
C ILE A 81 -6.21 6.98 3.47
N GLU A 82 -6.49 7.19 4.74
CA GLU A 82 -5.57 7.87 5.64
C GLU A 82 -5.09 6.84 6.65
N TRP A 83 -3.81 6.89 7.00
CA TRP A 83 -3.24 5.88 7.88
C TRP A 83 -2.21 6.48 8.80
N LYS A 84 -1.95 5.76 9.89
CA LYS A 84 -0.90 6.07 10.85
C LYS A 84 -0.13 4.80 11.14
N ALA A 85 1.14 4.96 11.47
CA ALA A 85 1.98 3.84 11.85
C ALA A 85 2.95 4.28 12.93
N THR A 86 3.16 3.45 13.93
CA THR A 86 4.08 3.73 15.02
C THR A 86 5.02 2.54 15.18
N ALA A 87 6.30 2.77 14.98
CA ALA A 87 7.36 1.79 15.24
C ALA A 87 8.09 2.19 16.50
N ALA A 88 9.12 1.43 16.89
CA ALA A 88 9.83 1.68 18.13
C ALA A 88 10.51 3.04 18.17
N LYS A 89 11.05 3.50 17.03
CA LYS A 89 11.83 4.74 16.99
C LYS A 89 11.30 5.78 16.03
N THR A 90 10.41 5.38 15.12
CA THR A 90 9.85 6.28 14.12
C THR A 90 8.35 6.10 14.03
N LYS A 91 7.67 7.15 13.60
CA LYS A 91 6.23 7.10 13.38
C LYS A 91 5.85 7.95 12.18
N ALA A 92 4.70 7.65 11.61
CA ALA A 92 4.05 8.46 10.59
C ALA A 92 2.61 8.66 11.03
N GLU A 93 2.17 9.92 11.13
CA GLU A 93 0.83 10.24 11.62
C GLU A 93 -0.04 10.88 10.54
N ASP A 94 0.51 11.10 9.35
CA ASP A 94 -0.13 11.82 8.27
C ASP A 94 -0.16 11.04 6.96
N GLY A 95 -0.14 9.71 7.04
CA GLY A 95 -0.16 8.89 5.83
C GLY A 95 -1.44 9.10 5.04
N ILE A 96 -1.31 9.25 3.73
CA ILE A 96 -2.46 9.33 2.82
C ILE A 96 -2.08 8.66 1.51
N ASP A 97 -2.91 7.74 1.06
CA ASP A 97 -2.69 6.98 -0.17
C ASP A 97 -3.95 6.99 -1.02
N THR A 98 -3.76 6.97 -2.32
CA THR A 98 -4.83 6.70 -3.28
C THR A 98 -4.45 5.46 -4.08
N PHE A 99 -5.39 4.55 -4.24
CA PHE A 99 -5.22 3.34 -5.03
C PHE A 99 -6.20 3.36 -6.19
N VAL A 100 -5.74 2.93 -7.36
CA VAL A 100 -6.61 2.66 -8.50
C VAL A 100 -6.45 1.18 -8.86
N PHE A 101 -7.55 0.46 -8.88
CA PHE A 101 -7.58 -0.98 -9.12
C PHE A 101 -7.99 -1.26 -10.56
N ARG A 102 -7.48 -2.36 -11.12
CA ARG A 102 -7.86 -2.83 -12.44
C ARG A 102 -7.66 -4.34 -12.49
N ASP A 103 -8.71 -5.05 -12.88
CA ASP A 103 -8.66 -6.50 -13.07
C ASP A 103 -8.18 -7.26 -11.83
N GLY A 104 -8.63 -6.82 -10.65
CA GLY A 104 -8.31 -7.48 -9.39
C GLY A 104 -6.91 -7.21 -8.88
N LEU A 105 -6.25 -6.17 -9.39
CA LEU A 105 -4.88 -5.79 -9.00
C LEU A 105 -4.81 -4.29 -8.79
N ILE A 106 -3.79 -3.86 -8.06
CA ILE A 106 -3.52 -2.43 -7.89
C ILE A 106 -2.73 -1.96 -9.11
N ARG A 107 -3.28 -1.01 -9.84
CA ARG A 107 -2.64 -0.46 -11.05
C ARG A 107 -1.88 0.81 -10.76
N VAL A 108 -2.43 1.69 -9.90
CA VAL A 108 -1.80 2.94 -9.52
C VAL A 108 -1.92 3.12 -8.02
N GLN A 109 -0.87 3.57 -7.39
CA GLN A 109 -0.91 3.99 -5.99
C GLN A 109 -0.13 5.28 -5.85
N THR A 110 -0.70 6.24 -5.13
CA THR A 110 0.04 7.41 -4.67
C THR A 110 0.18 7.32 -3.16
N VAL A 111 1.28 7.82 -2.63
CA VAL A 111 1.52 7.80 -1.19
C VAL A 111 2.23 9.05 -0.74
N ARG A 112 1.82 9.55 0.41
CA ARG A 112 2.52 10.65 1.08
C ARG A 112 2.47 10.42 2.58
N TYR A 113 3.61 10.52 3.23
CA TYR A 113 3.71 10.47 4.69
C TYR A 113 4.99 11.16 5.14
N THR A 114 5.01 11.57 6.39
CA THR A 114 6.18 12.19 7.01
C THR A 114 6.64 11.31 8.16
N LEU A 115 7.93 11.01 8.20
CA LEU A 115 8.52 10.26 9.30
C LEU A 115 9.00 11.22 10.38
N THR A 116 8.62 10.94 11.61
CA THR A 116 9.07 11.71 12.77
C THR A 116 9.56 10.75 13.85
N PRO A 117 10.46 11.22 14.74
CA PRO A 117 10.93 10.36 15.83
C PRO A 117 9.82 10.11 16.85
N VAL A 118 9.88 8.96 17.49
CA VAL A 118 9.06 8.67 18.66
C VAL A 118 9.83 9.16 19.88
N ASP A 119 9.16 9.91 20.73
CA ASP A 119 9.77 10.44 21.96
C ASP A 119 9.94 9.36 23.02
#